data_8b777f06f4bcc73e411b4e1d5ce0fb6b
#
_entry.id   8b777f06f4bcc73e411b4e1d5ce0fb6b
#
_cell.length_a   1.000
_cell.length_b   1.000
_cell.length_c   1.000
_cell.angle_alpha   90.00
_cell.angle_beta   90.00
_cell.angle_gamma   90.00
#
_symmetry.space_group_name_H-M   'P 1'
#
loop_
_entity.id
_entity.type
_entity.pdbx_description
1 polymer ?
#
loop_
_entity_poly.entity_id
_entity_poly.type
_entity_poly.pdbx_seq_one_letter_code
_entity_poly.pdbx_strand_id
1 'polypeptide(L)'
;MEDPLSLVAISGFIRRLMHTSPRNRLHRIDNSPIYEEPILGVADGDDPLFQSYKTIIGEFHLTPREAFAKADASSALQAPDQLRVLCWVLPITHTTCKSNAEMTSEPSERWIHTYFYGEAFNDELRREVERYIRRHGGRALAPALSPVFKSITDDSGKPSSTWSERHALFAAGLGTFGLCDGFITPAGKAMRCGSVITDVPLPVTPREYETHTSNCPFLSRGTCG
;
A
#
# COMPACT_ATOMS: atom_id res chain seq x y z
N MET A 1 29.46 -7.77 1.35
CA MET A 1 28.27 -7.50 2.15
C MET A 1 27.15 -7.10 1.19
N GLU A 2 25.98 -7.62 1.37
CA GLU A 2 24.81 -7.25 0.55
C GLU A 2 24.42 -5.80 0.84
N ASP A 3 24.04 -5.05 -0.22
CA ASP A 3 23.58 -3.67 -0.06
C ASP A 3 22.30 -3.64 0.79
N PRO A 4 22.30 -2.97 1.96
CA PRO A 4 21.13 -2.89 2.84
C PRO A 4 19.94 -2.17 2.19
N LEU A 5 20.17 -1.39 1.13
CA LEU A 5 19.13 -0.71 0.35
C LEU A 5 18.69 -1.50 -0.89
N SER A 6 19.19 -2.72 -1.11
CA SER A 6 18.65 -3.60 -2.14
C SER A 6 17.19 -3.98 -1.85
N LEU A 7 16.41 -4.27 -2.90
CA LEU A 7 15.03 -4.74 -2.74
C LEU A 7 14.97 -6.04 -1.91
N VAL A 8 15.97 -6.90 -2.03
CA VAL A 8 16.07 -8.15 -1.25
C VAL A 8 16.24 -7.86 0.23
N ALA A 9 17.13 -6.95 0.61
CA ALA A 9 17.38 -6.58 2.00
C ALA A 9 16.15 -5.90 2.62
N ILE A 10 15.52 -4.95 1.91
CA ILE A 10 14.30 -4.28 2.36
C ILE A 10 13.13 -5.28 2.49
N SER A 11 12.97 -6.19 1.54
CA SER A 11 11.96 -7.27 1.60
C SER A 11 12.18 -8.17 2.81
N GLY A 12 13.43 -8.55 3.07
CA GLY A 12 13.81 -9.32 4.25
C GLY A 12 13.50 -8.58 5.57
N PHE A 13 13.74 -7.27 5.61
CA PHE A 13 13.37 -6.44 6.75
C PHE A 13 11.85 -6.41 6.97
N ILE A 14 11.06 -6.19 5.92
CA ILE A 14 9.59 -6.19 5.99
C ILE A 14 9.07 -7.52 6.52
N ARG A 15 9.49 -8.65 5.93
CA ARG A 15 9.08 -9.99 6.38
C ARG A 15 9.43 -10.25 7.84
N ARG A 16 10.63 -9.87 8.26
CA ARG A 16 11.04 -9.99 9.66
C ARG A 16 10.10 -9.20 10.58
N LEU A 17 9.77 -7.97 10.23
CA LEU A 17 8.84 -7.16 11.03
C LEU A 17 7.45 -7.81 11.09
N MET A 18 6.94 -8.36 9.98
CA MET A 18 5.68 -9.12 9.94
C MET A 18 5.66 -10.27 10.95
N HIS A 19 6.78 -10.99 11.10
CA HIS A 19 6.87 -12.13 12.01
C HIS A 19 7.11 -11.73 13.47
N THR A 20 7.83 -10.63 13.71
CA THR A 20 8.30 -10.26 15.05
C THR A 20 7.46 -9.20 15.73
N SER A 21 6.73 -8.35 14.98
CA SER A 21 5.92 -7.30 15.58
C SER A 21 4.74 -7.88 16.36
N PRO A 22 4.58 -7.50 17.62
CA PRO A 22 3.39 -7.87 18.38
C PRO A 22 2.12 -7.24 17.80
N ARG A 23 2.20 -6.17 17.01
CA ARG A 23 1.04 -5.53 16.40
C ARG A 23 0.44 -6.33 15.25
N ASN A 24 1.19 -7.29 14.67
CA ASN A 24 0.65 -8.22 13.68
C ASN A 24 0.04 -9.45 14.35
N ARG A 25 -0.68 -9.28 15.47
CA ARG A 25 -1.26 -10.38 16.24
C ARG A 25 -2.69 -10.07 16.70
N LEU A 26 -3.52 -11.11 16.69
CA LEU A 26 -4.89 -11.07 17.24
C LEU A 26 -4.86 -11.40 18.74
N HIS A 27 -4.28 -10.52 19.54
CA HIS A 27 -3.99 -10.75 20.96
C HIS A 27 -5.20 -11.14 21.80
N ARG A 28 -6.39 -10.66 21.46
CA ARG A 28 -7.62 -10.93 22.23
C ARG A 28 -8.37 -12.16 21.77
N ILE A 29 -7.84 -12.88 20.78
CA ILE A 29 -8.47 -14.10 20.23
C ILE A 29 -7.58 -15.30 20.52
N ASP A 30 -6.52 -15.48 19.73
CA ASP A 30 -5.65 -16.64 19.80
C ASP A 30 -4.18 -16.32 19.55
N ASN A 31 -3.85 -15.04 19.52
CA ASN A 31 -2.51 -14.53 19.24
C ASN A 31 -1.94 -14.95 17.85
N SER A 32 -2.80 -15.38 16.92
CA SER A 32 -2.40 -15.67 15.55
C SER A 32 -2.07 -14.37 14.77
N PRO A 33 -1.35 -14.45 13.63
CA PRO A 33 -1.09 -13.30 12.79
C PRO A 33 -2.38 -12.67 12.24
N ILE A 34 -2.37 -11.34 12.08
CA ILE A 34 -3.42 -10.61 11.34
C ILE A 34 -3.25 -10.82 9.85
N TYR A 35 -2.02 -10.73 9.35
CA TYR A 35 -1.68 -10.78 7.94
C TYR A 35 -0.76 -11.96 7.62
N GLU A 36 -0.88 -12.45 6.39
CA GLU A 36 0.01 -13.41 5.76
C GLU A 36 1.26 -12.72 5.20
N GLU A 37 2.09 -13.47 4.45
CA GLU A 37 3.29 -12.93 3.81
C GLU A 37 2.95 -11.75 2.88
N PRO A 38 3.75 -10.68 2.92
CA PRO A 38 3.50 -9.49 2.12
C PRO A 38 3.85 -9.74 0.65
N ILE A 39 3.07 -9.14 -0.24
CA ILE A 39 3.39 -9.04 -1.67
C ILE A 39 3.94 -7.65 -1.92
N LEU A 40 5.13 -7.56 -2.51
CA LEU A 40 5.84 -6.30 -2.73
C LEU A 40 5.92 -5.96 -4.21
N GLY A 41 5.88 -4.68 -4.51
CA GLY A 41 6.11 -4.15 -5.84
C GLY A 41 6.68 -2.73 -5.78
N VAL A 42 7.29 -2.31 -6.87
CA VAL A 42 7.94 -1.00 -6.98
C VAL A 42 7.44 -0.32 -8.24
N ALA A 43 6.90 0.88 -8.11
CA ALA A 43 6.60 1.75 -9.25
C ALA A 43 7.74 2.74 -9.49
N ASP A 44 7.90 3.14 -10.75
CA ASP A 44 8.68 4.34 -11.07
C ASP A 44 7.95 5.58 -10.53
N GLY A 45 8.64 6.42 -9.77
CA GLY A 45 8.03 7.62 -9.20
C GLY A 45 7.67 8.69 -10.24
N ASP A 46 8.21 8.57 -11.46
CA ASP A 46 7.93 9.43 -12.59
C ASP A 46 6.99 8.77 -13.63
N ASP A 47 6.37 7.62 -13.29
CA ASP A 47 5.39 6.98 -14.17
C ASP A 47 4.23 7.95 -14.50
N PRO A 48 3.87 8.14 -15.79
CA PRO A 48 2.79 9.02 -16.21
C PRO A 48 1.42 8.75 -15.56
N LEU A 49 1.21 7.52 -15.05
CA LEU A 49 0.01 7.20 -14.30
C LEU A 49 -0.22 8.13 -13.10
N PHE A 50 0.84 8.50 -12.37
CA PHE A 50 0.69 9.40 -11.22
C PHE A 50 0.16 10.77 -11.62
N GLN A 51 0.50 11.26 -12.81
CA GLN A 51 -0.09 12.48 -13.33
C GLN A 51 -1.54 12.28 -13.76
N SER A 52 -1.86 11.14 -14.36
CA SER A 52 -3.23 10.79 -14.77
C SER A 52 -4.19 10.68 -13.59
N TYR A 53 -3.71 10.32 -12.40
CA TYR A 53 -4.52 10.25 -11.19
C TYR A 53 -5.11 11.60 -10.77
N LYS A 54 -4.53 12.71 -11.17
CA LYS A 54 -5.12 14.03 -10.95
C LYS A 54 -6.45 14.20 -11.69
N THR A 55 -6.57 13.64 -12.87
CA THR A 55 -7.85 13.62 -13.62
C THR A 55 -8.85 12.62 -13.06
N ILE A 56 -8.36 11.46 -12.56
CA ILE A 56 -9.21 10.36 -12.09
C ILE A 56 -9.73 10.60 -10.67
N ILE A 57 -8.85 11.08 -9.77
CA ILE A 57 -9.15 11.28 -8.36
C ILE A 57 -9.50 12.74 -8.09
N GLY A 58 -8.74 13.66 -8.66
CA GLY A 58 -8.88 15.11 -8.50
C GLY A 58 -7.53 15.82 -8.56
N GLU A 59 -7.53 17.08 -8.96
CA GLU A 59 -6.33 17.92 -9.11
C GLU A 59 -5.47 18.02 -7.83
N PHE A 60 -6.08 17.78 -6.67
CA PHE A 60 -5.40 17.78 -5.38
C PHE A 60 -4.53 16.53 -5.15
N HIS A 61 -4.68 15.47 -5.94
CA HIS A 61 -3.88 14.25 -5.81
C HIS A 61 -2.42 14.53 -6.16
N LEU A 62 -1.51 14.11 -5.29
CA LEU A 62 -0.09 14.38 -5.44
C LEU A 62 0.60 13.28 -6.25
N THR A 63 1.47 13.69 -7.15
CA THR A 63 2.48 12.77 -7.70
C THR A 63 3.53 12.45 -6.63
N PRO A 64 4.31 11.36 -6.77
CA PRO A 64 5.39 11.05 -5.84
C PRO A 64 6.37 12.21 -5.67
N ARG A 65 6.70 12.90 -6.74
CA ARG A 65 7.61 14.04 -6.74
C ARG A 65 7.04 15.24 -5.98
N GLU A 66 5.76 15.55 -6.19
CA GLU A 66 5.07 16.62 -5.45
C GLU A 66 4.94 16.29 -3.95
N ALA A 67 4.59 15.04 -3.61
CA ALA A 67 4.49 14.62 -2.22
C ALA A 67 5.84 14.70 -1.51
N PHE A 68 6.90 14.24 -2.17
CA PHE A 68 8.25 14.27 -1.64
C PHE A 68 8.74 15.71 -1.44
N ALA A 69 8.56 16.59 -2.44
CA ALA A 69 8.95 18.00 -2.37
C ALA A 69 8.18 18.78 -1.28
N LYS A 70 6.88 18.52 -1.12
CA LYS A 70 6.07 19.18 -0.08
C LYS A 70 6.45 18.73 1.33
N ALA A 71 6.81 17.46 1.51
CA ALA A 71 7.23 16.95 2.82
C ALA A 71 8.61 17.45 3.24
N ASP A 72 9.48 17.72 2.29
CA ASP A 72 10.86 18.14 2.50
C ASP A 72 11.08 19.65 2.21
N ALA A 73 10.03 20.44 2.27
CA ALA A 73 10.04 21.88 1.94
C ALA A 73 11.03 22.72 2.77
N SER A 74 11.53 22.18 3.90
CA SER A 74 12.56 22.81 4.74
C SER A 74 14.00 22.37 4.39
N SER A 75 14.17 21.39 3.52
CA SER A 75 15.46 20.86 3.10
C SER A 75 15.99 21.67 1.93
N ALA A 76 17.20 22.23 2.10
CA ALA A 76 17.96 22.84 1.00
C ALA A 76 18.54 21.80 0.03
N LEU A 77 18.19 20.52 0.19
CA LEU A 77 18.66 19.43 -0.62
C LEU A 77 17.96 19.45 -1.99
N GLN A 78 18.74 19.25 -3.03
CA GLN A 78 18.24 19.13 -4.39
C GLN A 78 17.21 17.97 -4.49
N ALA A 79 16.16 18.16 -5.29
CA ALA A 79 15.22 17.08 -5.58
C ALA A 79 15.97 15.85 -6.12
N PRO A 80 15.59 14.63 -5.72
CA PRO A 80 16.24 13.42 -6.22
C PRO A 80 16.09 13.32 -7.75
N ASP A 81 17.14 12.85 -8.43
CA ASP A 81 17.11 12.62 -9.88
C ASP A 81 16.05 11.59 -10.24
N GLN A 82 15.89 10.58 -9.39
CA GLN A 82 14.87 9.55 -9.54
C GLN A 82 14.12 9.30 -8.22
N LEU A 83 12.88 8.88 -8.34
CA LEU A 83 12.08 8.39 -7.23
C LEU A 83 11.52 7.00 -7.55
N ARG A 84 11.32 6.22 -6.50
CA ARG A 84 10.60 4.94 -6.53
C ARG A 84 9.48 4.95 -5.51
N VAL A 85 8.42 4.23 -5.79
CA VAL A 85 7.32 4.00 -4.85
C VAL A 85 7.33 2.51 -4.51
N LEU A 86 7.88 2.18 -3.35
CA LEU A 86 7.82 0.83 -2.79
C LEU A 86 6.43 0.63 -2.21
N CYS A 87 5.73 -0.37 -2.71
CA CYS A 87 4.37 -0.71 -2.31
C CYS A 87 4.29 -2.12 -1.73
N TRP A 88 3.32 -2.34 -0.86
CA TRP A 88 3.01 -3.67 -0.34
C TRP A 88 1.52 -3.92 -0.21
N VAL A 89 1.18 -5.19 -0.35
CA VAL A 89 -0.11 -5.78 -0.01
C VAL A 89 0.10 -6.65 1.23
N LEU A 90 -0.75 -6.49 2.22
CA LEU A 90 -0.83 -7.31 3.42
C LEU A 90 -2.12 -8.14 3.35
N PRO A 91 -2.07 -9.38 2.85
CA PRO A 91 -3.26 -10.23 2.78
C PRO A 91 -3.76 -10.57 4.18
N ILE A 92 -5.06 -10.44 4.42
CA ILE A 92 -5.69 -10.92 5.66
C ILE A 92 -5.63 -12.45 5.66
N THR A 93 -5.32 -13.05 6.83
CA THR A 93 -5.17 -14.50 6.92
C THR A 93 -6.40 -15.25 6.45
N HIS A 94 -6.18 -16.38 5.78
CA HIS A 94 -7.26 -17.26 5.30
C HIS A 94 -8.23 -17.65 6.43
N THR A 95 -7.71 -17.90 7.63
CA THR A 95 -8.54 -18.23 8.81
C THR A 95 -9.50 -17.11 9.15
N THR A 96 -9.07 -15.85 9.12
CA THR A 96 -9.93 -14.69 9.35
C THR A 96 -10.96 -14.54 8.23
N CYS A 97 -10.55 -14.67 6.96
CA CYS A 97 -11.46 -14.60 5.83
C CYS A 97 -12.54 -15.69 5.91
N LYS A 98 -12.14 -16.93 6.22
CA LYS A 98 -13.07 -18.05 6.37
C LYS A 98 -14.06 -17.80 7.51
N SER A 99 -13.58 -17.41 8.70
CA SER A 99 -14.47 -17.12 9.83
C SER A 99 -15.50 -16.04 9.51
N ASN A 100 -15.12 -15.05 8.68
CA ASN A 100 -16.04 -13.99 8.27
C ASN A 100 -17.03 -14.45 7.20
N ALA A 101 -16.63 -15.35 6.28
CA ALA A 101 -17.50 -15.90 5.26
C ALA A 101 -18.61 -16.81 5.82
N GLU A 102 -18.41 -17.35 7.01
CA GLU A 102 -19.41 -18.17 7.73
C GLU A 102 -20.49 -17.33 8.44
N MET A 103 -20.31 -16.02 8.51
CA MET A 103 -21.26 -15.09 9.15
C MET A 103 -22.31 -14.60 8.17
N THR A 104 -23.54 -14.45 8.65
CA THR A 104 -24.68 -14.04 7.81
C THR A 104 -25.28 -12.69 8.17
N SER A 105 -25.11 -12.22 9.40
CA SER A 105 -25.74 -11.00 9.90
C SER A 105 -24.73 -9.94 10.35
N GLU A 106 -23.60 -10.35 10.86
CA GLU A 106 -22.58 -9.47 11.40
C GLU A 106 -21.17 -9.98 11.05
N PRO A 107 -20.13 -9.15 11.04
CA PRO A 107 -18.75 -9.58 10.83
C PRO A 107 -18.29 -10.52 11.96
N SER A 108 -17.40 -11.46 11.65
CA SER A 108 -16.76 -12.29 12.67
C SER A 108 -15.90 -11.45 13.62
N GLU A 109 -15.77 -11.89 14.87
CA GLU A 109 -14.91 -11.25 15.85
C GLU A 109 -13.46 -11.09 15.33
N ARG A 110 -12.91 -12.10 14.65
CA ARG A 110 -11.58 -12.04 14.03
C ARG A 110 -11.50 -10.93 12.99
N TRP A 111 -12.53 -10.75 12.16
CA TRP A 111 -12.60 -9.70 11.15
C TRP A 111 -12.64 -8.31 11.78
N ILE A 112 -13.47 -8.14 12.81
CA ILE A 112 -13.58 -6.88 13.58
C ILE A 112 -12.22 -6.50 14.18
N HIS A 113 -11.53 -7.45 14.84
CA HIS A 113 -10.20 -7.22 15.41
C HIS A 113 -9.16 -6.88 14.32
N THR A 114 -9.19 -7.60 13.18
CA THR A 114 -8.33 -7.30 12.04
C THR A 114 -8.59 -5.88 11.50
N TYR A 115 -9.83 -5.45 11.41
CA TYR A 115 -10.19 -4.10 10.96
C TYR A 115 -9.60 -3.02 11.88
N PHE A 116 -9.75 -3.17 13.20
CA PHE A 116 -9.29 -2.17 14.16
C PHE A 116 -7.77 -2.15 14.37
N TYR A 117 -7.15 -3.31 14.47
CA TYR A 117 -5.72 -3.41 14.81
C TYR A 117 -4.80 -3.52 13.60
N GLY A 118 -5.32 -3.96 12.47
CA GLY A 118 -4.51 -4.17 11.27
C GLY A 118 -3.93 -2.88 10.71
N GLU A 119 -4.65 -1.76 10.73
CA GLU A 119 -4.09 -0.48 10.27
C GLU A 119 -2.99 0.02 11.20
N ALA A 120 -3.09 -0.21 12.50
CA ALA A 120 -2.02 0.18 13.45
C ALA A 120 -0.70 -0.55 13.15
N PHE A 121 -0.77 -1.82 12.73
CA PHE A 121 0.41 -2.54 12.24
C PHE A 121 0.92 -1.99 10.89
N ASN A 122 0.03 -1.71 9.95
CA ASN A 122 0.39 -1.14 8.65
C ASN A 122 1.08 0.23 8.81
N ASP A 123 0.62 1.04 9.76
CA ASP A 123 1.27 2.31 10.12
C ASP A 123 2.66 2.11 10.77
N GLU A 124 2.81 1.08 11.60
CA GLU A 124 4.13 0.70 12.11
C GLU A 124 5.06 0.31 10.96
N LEU A 125 4.57 -0.52 10.03
CA LEU A 125 5.34 -0.95 8.87
C LEU A 125 5.80 0.24 8.02
N ARG A 126 4.92 1.20 7.72
CA ARG A 126 5.28 2.43 7.00
C ARG A 126 6.41 3.19 7.70
N ARG A 127 6.29 3.40 9.02
CA ARG A 127 7.32 4.11 9.82
C ARG A 127 8.64 3.38 9.86
N GLU A 128 8.61 2.06 10.04
CA GLU A 128 9.83 1.26 10.15
C GLU A 128 10.55 1.11 8.81
N VAL A 129 9.83 0.97 7.69
CA VAL A 129 10.42 0.97 6.35
C VAL A 129 11.05 2.32 6.03
N GLU A 130 10.34 3.43 6.28
CA GLU A 130 10.88 4.78 6.12
C GLU A 130 12.15 4.97 6.97
N ARG A 131 12.11 4.57 8.24
CA ARG A 131 13.25 4.67 9.16
C ARG A 131 14.41 3.79 8.74
N TYR A 132 14.14 2.56 8.27
CA TYR A 132 15.15 1.65 7.77
C TYR A 132 15.91 2.25 6.59
N ILE A 133 15.22 2.76 5.59
CA ILE A 133 15.82 3.39 4.41
C ILE A 133 16.67 4.59 4.84
N ARG A 134 16.15 5.46 5.68
CA ARG A 134 16.87 6.67 6.17
C ARG A 134 18.13 6.33 6.96
N ARG A 135 18.10 5.29 7.80
CA ARG A 135 19.28 4.84 8.57
C ARG A 135 20.40 4.31 7.70
N HIS A 136 20.10 3.84 6.50
CA HIS A 136 21.09 3.34 5.55
C HIS A 136 21.46 4.37 4.47
N GLY A 137 21.10 5.65 4.66
CA GLY A 137 21.54 6.76 3.82
C GLY A 137 20.61 7.11 2.67
N GLY A 138 19.49 6.39 2.46
CA GLY A 138 18.45 6.76 1.51
C GLY A 138 17.52 7.84 2.05
N ARG A 139 16.78 8.50 1.19
CA ARG A 139 15.66 9.38 1.54
C ARG A 139 14.37 8.61 1.36
N ALA A 140 13.42 8.80 2.28
CA ALA A 140 12.15 8.09 2.22
C ALA A 140 11.02 8.94 2.84
N LEU A 141 9.81 8.74 2.35
CA LEU A 141 8.58 9.37 2.83
C LEU A 141 7.45 8.34 2.79
N ALA A 142 6.77 8.16 3.91
CA ALA A 142 5.47 7.47 3.96
C ALA A 142 4.34 8.51 3.79
N PRO A 143 3.76 8.69 2.60
CA PRO A 143 2.81 9.78 2.35
C PRO A 143 1.61 9.75 3.28
N ALA A 144 1.05 8.55 3.53
CA ALA A 144 -0.13 8.37 4.38
C ALA A 144 0.09 8.78 5.85
N LEU A 145 1.33 8.87 6.31
CA LEU A 145 1.70 9.27 7.68
C LEU A 145 2.27 10.69 7.75
N SER A 146 2.43 11.35 6.64
CA SER A 146 3.05 12.66 6.57
C SER A 146 1.99 13.79 6.55
N PRO A 147 2.38 15.04 6.86
CA PRO A 147 1.47 16.20 6.77
C PRO A 147 0.93 16.49 5.37
N VAL A 148 1.50 15.87 4.33
CA VAL A 148 1.00 16.01 2.95
C VAL A 148 -0.28 15.21 2.71
N PHE A 149 -0.56 14.19 3.55
CA PHE A 149 -1.79 13.43 3.49
C PHE A 149 -2.95 14.27 4.01
N LYS A 150 -3.97 14.43 3.17
CA LYS A 150 -5.24 15.05 3.56
C LYS A 150 -6.38 14.21 3.04
N SER A 151 -7.32 13.90 3.90
CA SER A 151 -8.62 13.38 3.50
C SER A 151 -9.46 14.54 2.97
N ILE A 152 -10.09 14.34 1.85
CA ILE A 152 -10.91 15.35 1.15
C ILE A 152 -12.26 14.71 0.88
N THR A 153 -13.32 15.46 1.13
CA THR A 153 -14.68 15.07 0.74
C THR A 153 -15.16 16.11 -0.27
N ASP A 154 -15.59 15.67 -1.44
CA ASP A 154 -16.13 16.55 -2.45
C ASP A 154 -17.56 17.02 -2.11
N ASP A 155 -18.10 17.94 -2.90
CA ASP A 155 -19.45 18.49 -2.69
C ASP A 155 -20.58 17.44 -2.79
N SER A 156 -20.29 16.28 -3.39
CA SER A 156 -21.22 15.14 -3.46
C SER A 156 -21.12 14.20 -2.24
N GLY A 157 -20.20 14.46 -1.31
CA GLY A 157 -19.92 13.62 -0.14
C GLY A 157 -18.98 12.44 -0.45
N LYS A 158 -18.36 12.38 -1.64
CA LYS A 158 -17.46 11.30 -2.01
C LYS A 158 -16.09 11.49 -1.33
N PRO A 159 -15.63 10.49 -0.55
CA PRO A 159 -14.32 10.56 0.10
C PRO A 159 -13.19 10.39 -0.91
N SER A 160 -12.18 11.22 -0.79
CA SER A 160 -10.94 11.22 -1.57
C SER A 160 -9.74 11.55 -0.69
N SER A 161 -8.55 11.55 -1.25
CA SER A 161 -7.33 11.93 -0.51
C SER A 161 -6.24 12.44 -1.45
N THR A 162 -5.29 13.19 -0.87
CA THR A 162 -4.12 13.68 -1.62
C THR A 162 -3.13 12.57 -2.00
N TRP A 163 -3.26 11.37 -1.45
CA TRP A 163 -2.49 10.17 -1.80
C TRP A 163 -3.37 8.92 -1.73
N SER A 164 -3.37 8.13 -2.79
CA SER A 164 -4.13 6.88 -2.86
C SER A 164 -3.21 5.67 -2.92
N GLU A 165 -3.17 4.90 -1.83
CA GLU A 165 -2.40 3.65 -1.76
C GLU A 165 -2.80 2.67 -2.87
N ARG A 166 -4.10 2.52 -3.16
CA ARG A 166 -4.59 1.60 -4.20
C ARG A 166 -4.07 1.97 -5.60
N HIS A 167 -3.99 3.26 -5.90
CA HIS A 167 -3.45 3.73 -7.18
C HIS A 167 -1.93 3.59 -7.24
N ALA A 168 -1.22 3.77 -6.11
CA ALA A 168 0.20 3.45 -6.02
C ALA A 168 0.48 1.96 -6.25
N LEU A 169 -0.36 1.08 -5.68
CA LEU A 169 -0.28 -0.36 -5.90
C LEU A 169 -0.53 -0.74 -7.38
N PHE A 170 -1.49 -0.08 -8.03
CA PHE A 170 -1.74 -0.28 -9.47
C PHE A 170 -0.50 0.10 -10.29
N ALA A 171 0.11 1.24 -10.01
CA ALA A 171 1.36 1.66 -10.66
C ALA A 171 2.50 0.67 -10.41
N ALA A 172 2.55 0.05 -9.21
CA ALA A 172 3.56 -0.95 -8.83
C ALA A 172 3.27 -2.39 -9.31
N GLY A 173 2.24 -2.61 -10.14
CA GLY A 173 1.97 -3.92 -10.71
C GLY A 173 1.33 -4.93 -9.74
N LEU A 174 0.72 -4.49 -8.63
CA LEU A 174 0.25 -5.36 -7.56
C LEU A 174 -1.23 -5.76 -7.67
N GLY A 175 -1.94 -5.30 -8.68
CA GLY A 175 -3.34 -5.66 -8.88
C GLY A 175 -4.11 -4.62 -9.70
N THR A 176 -5.42 -4.82 -9.84
CA THR A 176 -6.32 -3.97 -10.61
C THR A 176 -7.59 -3.64 -9.83
N PHE A 177 -8.39 -2.72 -10.32
CA PHE A 177 -9.65 -2.33 -9.70
C PHE A 177 -10.80 -3.25 -10.12
N GLY A 178 -11.75 -3.47 -9.24
CA GLY A 178 -13.00 -4.18 -9.55
C GLY A 178 -14.16 -3.22 -9.81
N LEU A 179 -15.29 -3.76 -10.27
CA LEU A 179 -16.54 -3.02 -10.50
C LEU A 179 -16.98 -2.16 -9.30
N CYS A 180 -16.73 -2.62 -8.09
CA CYS A 180 -17.06 -1.91 -6.84
C CYS A 180 -15.93 -0.98 -6.37
N ASP A 181 -15.02 -0.61 -7.24
CA ASP A 181 -13.83 0.21 -6.94
C ASP A 181 -12.87 -0.42 -5.88
N GLY A 182 -13.11 -1.67 -5.50
CA GLY A 182 -12.22 -2.43 -4.63
C GLY A 182 -11.01 -2.94 -5.40
N PHE A 183 -9.83 -2.90 -4.77
CA PHE A 183 -8.59 -3.35 -5.40
C PHE A 183 -8.45 -4.87 -5.30
N ILE A 184 -8.13 -5.53 -6.42
CA ILE A 184 -8.01 -6.98 -6.56
C ILE A 184 -6.55 -7.33 -6.81
N THR A 185 -5.94 -8.01 -5.86
CA THR A 185 -4.56 -8.49 -5.90
C THR A 185 -4.51 -9.99 -6.22
N PRO A 186 -3.33 -10.58 -6.46
CA PRO A 186 -3.21 -12.04 -6.56
C PRO A 186 -3.71 -12.80 -5.33
N ALA A 187 -3.66 -12.16 -4.14
CA ALA A 187 -4.22 -12.71 -2.89
C ALA A 187 -5.70 -12.35 -2.66
N GLY A 188 -6.38 -11.77 -3.66
CA GLY A 188 -7.78 -11.33 -3.54
C GLY A 188 -7.95 -9.90 -3.05
N LYS A 189 -9.14 -9.61 -2.49
CA LYS A 189 -9.54 -8.26 -2.03
C LYS A 189 -9.40 -8.05 -0.53
N ALA A 190 -9.31 -9.13 0.25
CA ALA A 190 -9.20 -9.06 1.70
C ALA A 190 -7.74 -8.73 2.08
N MET A 191 -7.40 -7.44 2.10
CA MET A 191 -6.03 -6.99 2.34
C MET A 191 -5.98 -5.57 2.92
N ARG A 192 -4.82 -5.20 3.42
CA ARG A 192 -4.39 -3.81 3.58
C ARG A 192 -3.23 -3.53 2.64
N CYS A 193 -2.98 -2.27 2.39
CA CYS A 193 -1.90 -1.84 1.53
C CYS A 193 -1.20 -0.60 2.09
N GLY A 194 0.04 -0.41 1.65
CA GLY A 194 0.82 0.75 2.03
C GLY A 194 1.91 1.03 1.03
N SER A 195 2.49 2.21 1.13
CA SER A 195 3.59 2.63 0.28
C SER A 195 4.56 3.56 0.98
N VAL A 196 5.79 3.59 0.45
CA VAL A 196 6.86 4.53 0.81
C VAL A 196 7.50 5.03 -0.48
N ILE A 197 7.60 6.34 -0.63
CA ILE A 197 8.36 6.98 -1.71
C ILE A 197 9.83 7.06 -1.28
N THR A 198 10.77 6.74 -2.17
CA THR A 198 12.20 6.77 -1.86
C THR A 198 13.04 7.15 -3.09
N ASP A 199 14.24 7.69 -2.86
CA ASP A 199 15.26 7.93 -3.88
C ASP A 199 16.16 6.72 -4.14
N VAL A 200 15.97 5.64 -3.38
CA VAL A 200 16.72 4.39 -3.59
C VAL A 200 16.37 3.78 -4.95
N PRO A 201 17.38 3.41 -5.79
CA PRO A 201 17.17 2.93 -7.16
C PRO A 201 16.67 1.46 -7.19
N LEU A 202 15.49 1.22 -6.62
CA LEU A 202 14.88 -0.11 -6.59
C LEU A 202 14.44 -0.53 -8.01
N PRO A 203 14.55 -1.82 -8.36
CA PRO A 203 14.05 -2.33 -9.65
C PRO A 203 12.53 -2.20 -9.71
N VAL A 204 12.02 -1.64 -10.81
CA VAL A 204 10.59 -1.46 -11.04
C VAL A 204 9.93 -2.81 -11.35
N THR A 205 8.79 -3.06 -10.74
CA THR A 205 7.96 -4.25 -11.00
C THR A 205 7.19 -4.07 -12.30
N PRO A 206 7.23 -5.01 -13.25
CA PRO A 206 6.43 -4.96 -14.46
C PRO A 206 4.93 -4.99 -14.14
N ARG A 207 4.13 -4.25 -14.93
CA ARG A 207 2.67 -4.37 -14.95
C ARG A 207 2.26 -5.32 -16.06
N GLU A 208 1.70 -6.47 -15.69
CA GLU A 208 1.32 -7.54 -16.63
C GLU A 208 -0.15 -7.50 -17.02
N TYR A 209 -0.88 -6.42 -16.73
CA TYR A 209 -2.30 -6.29 -17.09
C TYR A 209 -2.53 -5.18 -18.12
N GLU A 210 -3.47 -5.47 -19.03
CA GLU A 210 -3.82 -4.59 -20.15
C GLU A 210 -4.69 -3.41 -19.71
N THR A 211 -5.58 -3.63 -18.73
CA THR A 211 -6.53 -2.61 -18.26
C THR A 211 -6.53 -2.50 -16.74
N HIS A 212 -7.02 -1.36 -16.26
CA HIS A 212 -7.17 -1.13 -14.81
C HIS A 212 -8.18 -2.05 -14.13
N THR A 213 -8.92 -2.87 -14.90
CA THR A 213 -9.95 -3.80 -14.40
C THR A 213 -9.69 -5.26 -14.76
N SER A 214 -8.52 -5.60 -15.28
CA SER A 214 -8.20 -6.94 -15.80
C SER A 214 -8.49 -8.08 -14.82
N ASN A 215 -8.29 -7.86 -13.51
CA ASN A 215 -8.55 -8.88 -12.49
C ASN A 215 -10.02 -8.95 -12.04
N CYS A 216 -10.91 -8.11 -12.57
CA CYS A 216 -12.32 -8.12 -12.18
C CYS A 216 -13.08 -9.25 -12.89
N PRO A 217 -13.57 -10.29 -12.17
CA PRO A 217 -14.30 -11.39 -12.80
C PRO A 217 -15.59 -10.92 -13.50
N PHE A 218 -16.26 -9.90 -12.96
CA PHE A 218 -17.47 -9.36 -13.58
C PHE A 218 -17.18 -8.70 -14.92
N LEU A 219 -16.16 -7.82 -14.98
CA LEU A 219 -15.82 -7.09 -16.21
C LEU A 219 -15.11 -7.96 -17.24
N SER A 220 -14.42 -9.01 -16.80
CA SER A 220 -13.71 -9.94 -17.70
C SER A 220 -14.54 -11.13 -18.14
N ARG A 221 -15.50 -11.63 -17.33
CA ARG A 221 -16.24 -12.88 -17.57
C ARG A 221 -17.76 -12.77 -17.35
N GLY A 222 -18.28 -11.60 -16.95
CA GLY A 222 -19.71 -11.40 -16.63
C GLY A 222 -20.16 -12.07 -15.33
N THR A 223 -19.25 -12.56 -14.50
CA THR A 223 -19.56 -13.27 -13.25
C THR A 223 -18.96 -12.54 -12.05
N CYS A 224 -19.81 -12.19 -11.08
CA CYS A 224 -19.38 -11.79 -9.75
C CYS A 224 -19.74 -12.96 -8.82
N GLY A 225 -18.72 -13.73 -8.43
CA GLY A 225 -18.89 -14.94 -7.60
C GLY A 225 -19.33 -14.64 -6.19
#